data_94cf9ba4e46af639028515cfac8aa879
#
_entry.id   94cf9ba4e46af639028515cfac8aa879
#
_cell.length_a   1.000
_cell.length_b   1.000
_cell.length_c   1.000
_cell.angle_alpha   90.00
_cell.angle_beta   90.00
_cell.angle_gamma   90.00
#
_symmetry.space_group_name_H-M   'P 1'
#
loop_
_entity.id
_entity.type
_entity.pdbx_description
1 polymer ?
#
loop_
_entity_poly.entity_id
_entity_poly.type
_entity_poly.pdbx_seq_one_letter_code
_entity_poly.pdbx_strand_id
1 'polypeptide(L)'
;MATGESLNYDLPYPLSEDPVNVHGDIKELVDKLEAVLPLSSYSQIRVLNNSGVSISAGDPVFVTGYTSATTVSRATSSTTQPILGLAKTSIINGANGIVVVSGILENINTSGFAAGDILYAGASGGLTATQDVGGAVGVVAHAAEQGLIIVEAKGNGTWGALKAGLA
;
A
#
# COMPACT_ATOMS: atom_id res chain seq x y z
N MET A 1 30.36 24.00 13.80
CA MET A 1 29.21 23.05 13.72
C MET A 1 28.02 23.79 13.16
N ALA A 2 27.46 23.35 12.05
CA ALA A 2 26.25 23.98 11.52
C ALA A 2 25.10 23.78 12.52
N THR A 3 24.50 24.84 12.97
CA THR A 3 23.48 24.81 14.03
C THR A 3 22.15 25.34 13.58
N GLY A 4 22.05 25.73 12.31
CA GLY A 4 20.79 26.15 11.73
C GLY A 4 19.97 24.95 11.24
N GLU A 5 18.68 24.94 11.52
CA GLU A 5 17.74 23.92 11.06
C GLU A 5 16.60 24.57 10.26
N SER A 6 16.15 23.92 9.21
CA SER A 6 15.01 24.41 8.46
C SER A 6 13.72 24.17 9.23
N LEU A 7 12.83 25.15 9.23
CA LEU A 7 11.57 25.13 10.00
C LEU A 7 10.60 24.01 9.59
N ASN A 8 10.74 23.45 8.37
CA ASN A 8 9.77 22.50 7.85
C ASN A 8 10.26 21.05 7.81
N TYR A 9 11.58 20.82 7.74
CA TYR A 9 12.15 19.50 7.52
C TYR A 9 13.30 19.16 8.45
N ASP A 10 13.56 20.01 9.44
CA ASP A 10 14.67 19.84 10.40
C ASP A 10 16.03 19.60 9.70
N LEU A 11 16.19 20.24 8.54
CA LEU A 11 17.42 20.17 7.76
C LEU A 11 18.42 21.20 8.25
N PRO A 12 19.68 20.82 8.49
CA PRO A 12 20.70 21.77 8.88
C PRO A 12 21.01 22.74 7.72
N TYR A 13 21.20 23.98 8.03
CA TYR A 13 21.74 24.98 7.11
C TYR A 13 22.91 25.70 7.76
N PRO A 14 23.96 26.03 6.99
CA PRO A 14 25.10 26.73 7.55
C PRO A 14 24.68 28.15 7.99
N LEU A 15 25.11 28.54 9.17
CA LEU A 15 24.99 29.94 9.63
C LEU A 15 26.11 30.78 9.00
N SER A 16 25.91 32.07 8.89
CA SER A 16 26.91 32.99 8.30
C SER A 16 28.26 33.02 9.04
N GLU A 17 28.30 32.50 10.25
CA GLU A 17 29.47 32.46 11.14
C GLU A 17 30.15 31.07 11.10
N ASP A 18 29.52 30.06 10.48
CA ASP A 18 30.10 28.73 10.41
C ASP A 18 31.23 28.67 9.36
N PRO A 19 32.33 27.96 9.67
CA PRO A 19 33.33 27.67 8.65
C PRO A 19 32.68 26.90 7.50
N VAL A 20 32.94 27.32 6.28
CA VAL A 20 32.39 26.67 5.08
C VAL A 20 32.92 25.24 4.97
N ASN A 21 32.12 24.26 5.32
CA ASN A 21 32.39 22.83 5.14
C ASN A 21 31.38 22.20 4.16
N VAL A 22 31.43 22.64 2.93
CA VAL A 22 30.48 22.25 1.87
C VAL A 22 30.30 20.75 1.75
N HIS A 23 31.38 19.99 1.92
CA HIS A 23 31.32 18.53 1.83
C HIS A 23 30.54 17.88 3.00
N GLY A 24 30.81 18.35 4.22
CA GLY A 24 30.12 17.85 5.41
C GLY A 24 28.65 18.25 5.42
N ASP A 25 28.36 19.50 5.06
CA ASP A 25 27.01 20.04 5.05
C ASP A 25 26.14 19.36 3.96
N ILE A 26 26.71 19.09 2.77
CA ILE A 26 26.00 18.33 1.73
C ILE A 26 25.75 16.88 2.17
N LYS A 27 26.74 16.24 2.79
CA LYS A 27 26.58 14.87 3.27
C LYS A 27 25.45 14.78 4.32
N GLU A 28 25.44 15.68 5.29
CA GLU A 28 24.41 15.72 6.33
C GLU A 28 23.02 15.98 5.73
N LEU A 29 22.94 16.87 4.75
CA LEU A 29 21.69 17.13 4.02
C LEU A 29 21.20 15.89 3.27
N VAL A 30 22.08 15.17 2.60
CA VAL A 30 21.75 13.93 1.88
C VAL A 30 21.29 12.85 2.86
N ASP A 31 22.03 12.64 3.96
CA ASP A 31 21.69 11.63 4.97
C ASP A 31 20.29 11.93 5.60
N LYS A 32 19.99 13.19 5.87
CA LYS A 32 18.66 13.60 6.36
C LYS A 32 17.57 13.48 5.29
N LEU A 33 17.88 13.79 4.06
CA LEU A 33 16.95 13.64 2.95
C LEU A 33 16.59 12.17 2.70
N GLU A 34 17.58 11.27 2.74
CA GLU A 34 17.35 9.83 2.64
C GLU A 34 16.51 9.27 3.79
N ALA A 35 16.66 9.83 5.00
CA ALA A 35 15.87 9.45 6.16
C ALA A 35 14.40 9.95 6.09
N VAL A 36 14.18 11.12 5.48
CA VAL A 36 12.85 11.77 5.38
C VAL A 36 12.10 11.34 4.12
N LEU A 37 12.82 11.05 3.04
CA LEU A 37 12.26 10.53 1.80
C LEU A 37 12.48 9.01 1.73
N PRO A 38 11.67 8.20 2.42
CA PRO A 38 11.67 6.78 2.13
C PRO A 38 11.33 6.66 0.65
N LEU A 39 12.15 5.98 -0.12
CA LEU A 39 11.85 5.51 -1.47
C LEU A 39 10.66 4.54 -1.39
N SER A 40 9.53 5.02 -0.91
CA SER A 40 8.30 4.25 -0.90
C SER A 40 7.75 4.26 -2.31
N SER A 41 8.13 3.24 -3.08
CA SER A 41 7.56 2.94 -4.38
C SER A 41 6.09 2.47 -4.29
N TYR A 42 5.33 2.99 -3.33
CA TYR A 42 3.93 2.61 -3.15
C TYR A 42 3.02 3.81 -2.91
N SER A 43 1.83 3.75 -3.51
CA SER A 43 0.76 4.71 -3.26
C SER A 43 -0.13 4.22 -2.15
N GLN A 44 -0.36 5.07 -1.15
CA GLN A 44 -1.23 4.78 -0.01
C GLN A 44 -2.35 5.82 0.08
N ILE A 45 -3.49 5.40 0.57
CA ILE A 45 -4.62 6.28 0.87
C ILE A 45 -5.13 6.03 2.29
N ARG A 46 -5.45 7.11 2.99
CA ARG A 46 -6.16 7.02 4.27
C ARG A 46 -7.64 6.82 4.03
N VAL A 47 -8.23 5.85 4.70
CA VAL A 47 -9.63 5.47 4.55
C VAL A 47 -10.31 5.32 5.91
N LEU A 48 -11.64 5.37 5.93
CA LEU A 48 -12.47 5.06 7.09
C LEU A 48 -13.16 3.71 6.86
N ASN A 49 -12.99 2.76 7.76
CA ASN A 49 -13.77 1.53 7.74
C ASN A 49 -15.16 1.80 8.32
N ASN A 50 -16.19 1.80 7.50
CA ASN A 50 -17.59 1.95 7.90
C ASN A 50 -18.43 0.73 7.44
N SER A 51 -17.84 -0.45 7.46
CA SER A 51 -18.46 -1.68 6.93
C SER A 51 -19.26 -2.49 7.97
N GLY A 52 -19.20 -2.08 9.24
CA GLY A 52 -19.80 -2.85 10.34
C GLY A 52 -18.92 -3.99 10.87
N VAL A 53 -17.83 -4.33 10.19
CA VAL A 53 -16.89 -5.40 10.56
C VAL A 53 -15.45 -4.90 10.52
N SER A 54 -14.55 -5.61 11.19
CA SER A 54 -13.12 -5.33 11.08
C SER A 54 -12.58 -5.83 9.74
N ILE A 55 -11.66 -5.07 9.16
CA ILE A 55 -10.87 -5.41 7.97
C ILE A 55 -9.50 -5.86 8.48
N SER A 56 -9.03 -7.02 8.06
CA SER A 56 -7.72 -7.54 8.45
C SER A 56 -6.61 -6.97 7.57
N ALA A 57 -5.36 -7.01 8.06
CA ALA A 57 -4.20 -6.71 7.22
C ALA A 57 -4.16 -7.65 6.00
N GLY A 58 -3.92 -7.09 4.81
CA GLY A 58 -3.94 -7.84 3.55
C GLY A 58 -5.32 -8.04 2.93
N ASP A 59 -6.42 -7.71 3.64
CA ASP A 59 -7.76 -7.82 3.04
C ASP A 59 -7.92 -6.84 1.87
N PRO A 60 -8.49 -7.29 0.74
CA PRO A 60 -8.87 -6.40 -0.35
C PRO A 60 -10.07 -5.54 0.05
N VAL A 61 -10.04 -4.27 -0.34
CA VAL A 61 -11.09 -3.30 -0.01
C VAL A 61 -11.59 -2.56 -1.24
N PHE A 62 -12.85 -2.14 -1.20
CA PHE A 62 -13.46 -1.30 -2.22
C PHE A 62 -14.11 -0.06 -1.58
N VAL A 63 -14.30 0.99 -2.38
CA VAL A 63 -14.90 2.25 -1.92
C VAL A 63 -16.42 2.10 -1.81
N THR A 64 -16.97 2.48 -0.67
CA THR A 64 -18.42 2.50 -0.43
C THR A 64 -19.01 3.91 -0.42
N GLY A 65 -18.17 4.93 -0.28
CA GLY A 65 -18.60 6.32 -0.29
C GLY A 65 -17.57 7.28 0.30
N TYR A 66 -18.04 8.44 0.69
CA TYR A 66 -17.25 9.49 1.31
C TYR A 66 -18.09 10.19 2.39
N THR A 67 -17.53 10.38 3.55
CA THR A 67 -18.12 11.18 4.63
C THR A 67 -17.18 12.33 4.99
N SER A 68 -16.31 12.15 5.97
CA SER A 68 -15.15 13.02 6.25
C SER A 68 -13.85 12.45 5.65
N ALA A 69 -13.90 11.19 5.20
CA ALA A 69 -12.83 10.47 4.52
C ALA A 69 -13.47 9.48 3.54
N THR A 70 -12.65 8.92 2.64
CA THR A 70 -13.08 7.82 1.78
C THR A 70 -13.48 6.63 2.65
N THR A 71 -14.74 6.20 2.56
CA THR A 71 -15.24 5.03 3.28
C THR A 71 -15.04 3.78 2.46
N VAL A 72 -14.63 2.71 3.14
CA VAL A 72 -14.35 1.42 2.49
C VAL A 72 -15.03 0.27 3.20
N SER A 73 -15.22 -0.80 2.46
CA SER A 73 -15.62 -2.11 2.97
C SER A 73 -14.68 -3.19 2.44
N ARG A 74 -14.66 -4.32 3.13
CA ARG A 74 -13.90 -5.50 2.71
C ARG A 74 -14.52 -6.08 1.43
N ALA A 75 -13.69 -6.31 0.43
CA ALA A 75 -14.13 -6.94 -0.80
C ALA A 75 -14.20 -8.47 -0.64
N THR A 76 -15.13 -9.08 -1.37
CA THR A 76 -15.28 -10.53 -1.50
C THR A 76 -15.32 -10.89 -2.98
N SER A 77 -15.27 -12.16 -3.30
CA SER A 77 -15.36 -12.65 -4.69
C SER A 77 -16.64 -12.20 -5.42
N SER A 78 -17.71 -11.89 -4.67
CA SER A 78 -18.96 -11.35 -5.24
C SER A 78 -18.98 -9.83 -5.37
N THR A 79 -17.90 -9.12 -4.98
CA THR A 79 -17.82 -7.66 -5.10
C THR A 79 -17.70 -7.25 -6.56
N THR A 80 -18.68 -6.50 -7.06
CA THR A 80 -18.70 -6.01 -8.45
C THR A 80 -18.02 -4.64 -8.62
N GLN A 81 -17.80 -3.94 -7.52
CA GLN A 81 -17.09 -2.66 -7.51
C GLN A 81 -15.59 -2.86 -7.71
N PRO A 82 -14.91 -1.89 -8.33
CA PRO A 82 -13.46 -1.92 -8.44
C PRO A 82 -12.79 -2.00 -7.07
N ILE A 83 -11.84 -2.90 -6.92
CA ILE A 83 -11.03 -3.00 -5.71
C ILE A 83 -10.08 -1.80 -5.65
N LEU A 84 -10.06 -1.11 -4.51
CA LEU A 84 -9.19 0.03 -4.28
C LEU A 84 -7.75 -0.41 -4.03
N GLY A 85 -7.55 -1.47 -3.27
CA GLY A 85 -6.24 -1.96 -2.86
C GLY A 85 -6.33 -2.91 -1.68
N LEU A 86 -5.22 -3.11 -0.98
CA LEU A 86 -5.09 -3.98 0.18
C LEU A 86 -4.90 -3.18 1.47
N ALA A 87 -5.56 -3.57 2.55
CA ALA A 87 -5.38 -2.96 3.86
C ALA A 87 -3.94 -3.19 4.38
N LYS A 88 -3.23 -2.12 4.73
CA LYS A 88 -1.84 -2.21 5.23
C LYS A 88 -1.77 -2.86 6.61
N THR A 89 -2.72 -2.53 7.46
CA THR A 89 -2.87 -3.04 8.81
C THR A 89 -4.35 -3.34 9.07
N SER A 90 -4.66 -4.04 10.14
CA SER A 90 -6.06 -4.25 10.54
C SER A 90 -6.74 -2.91 10.84
N ILE A 91 -7.98 -2.74 10.37
CA ILE A 91 -8.78 -1.54 10.52
C ILE A 91 -10.11 -1.92 11.18
N ILE A 92 -10.27 -1.61 12.46
CA ILE A 92 -11.53 -1.87 13.16
C ILE A 92 -12.66 -1.01 12.59
N ASN A 93 -13.91 -1.47 12.74
CA ASN A 93 -15.07 -0.70 12.29
C ASN A 93 -15.13 0.67 12.99
N GLY A 94 -15.39 1.72 12.22
CA GLY A 94 -15.42 3.11 12.68
C GLY A 94 -14.05 3.78 12.79
N ALA A 95 -12.94 3.05 12.51
CA ALA A 95 -11.59 3.61 12.57
C ALA A 95 -11.03 3.97 11.20
N ASN A 96 -10.07 4.89 11.23
CA ASN A 96 -9.24 5.19 10.06
C ASN A 96 -8.11 4.17 9.92
N GLY A 97 -7.76 3.85 8.70
CA GLY A 97 -6.64 2.99 8.35
C GLY A 97 -5.97 3.40 7.05
N ILE A 98 -4.97 2.64 6.67
CA ILE A 98 -4.19 2.86 5.45
C ILE A 98 -4.42 1.69 4.49
N VAL A 99 -4.67 2.02 3.23
CA VAL A 99 -4.79 1.08 2.12
C VAL A 99 -3.65 1.32 1.15
N VAL A 100 -2.95 0.27 0.77
CA VAL A 100 -1.96 0.28 -0.31
C VAL A 100 -2.70 0.07 -1.62
N VAL A 101 -2.64 1.07 -2.50
CA VAL A 101 -3.32 1.06 -3.80
C VAL A 101 -2.41 0.51 -4.89
N SER A 102 -1.12 0.76 -4.78
CA SER A 102 -0.09 0.29 -5.71
C SER A 102 1.26 0.22 -5.01
N GLY A 103 2.08 -0.76 -5.38
CA GLY A 103 3.44 -0.94 -4.87
C GLY A 103 3.57 -2.17 -3.97
N ILE A 104 4.43 -2.11 -2.97
CA ILE A 104 4.79 -3.27 -2.14
C ILE A 104 4.03 -3.25 -0.81
N LEU A 105 3.39 -4.37 -0.48
CA LEU A 105 2.79 -4.64 0.83
C LEU A 105 3.56 -5.78 1.50
N GLU A 106 4.19 -5.48 2.63
CA GLU A 106 5.03 -6.39 3.40
C GLU A 106 4.32 -6.92 4.65
N ASN A 107 4.90 -7.96 5.24
CA ASN A 107 4.44 -8.56 6.50
C ASN A 107 3.00 -9.09 6.44
N ILE A 108 2.61 -9.63 5.29
CA ILE A 108 1.34 -10.33 5.10
C ILE A 108 1.61 -11.83 5.03
N ASN A 109 0.79 -12.63 5.71
CA ASN A 109 0.91 -14.07 5.60
C ASN A 109 0.50 -14.54 4.20
N THR A 110 1.47 -14.93 3.41
CA THR A 110 1.33 -15.47 2.06
C THR A 110 1.81 -16.92 1.95
N SER A 111 1.99 -17.62 3.09
CA SER A 111 2.50 -19.01 3.12
C SER A 111 1.58 -20.03 2.42
N GLY A 112 0.31 -19.68 2.24
CA GLY A 112 -0.66 -20.50 1.51
C GLY A 112 -0.62 -20.36 -0.02
N PHE A 113 0.28 -19.53 -0.54
CA PHE A 113 0.43 -19.23 -1.97
C PHE A 113 1.82 -19.61 -2.47
N ALA A 114 2.03 -19.59 -3.77
CA ALA A 114 3.35 -19.66 -4.39
C ALA A 114 3.80 -18.27 -4.87
N ALA A 115 5.12 -18.05 -4.94
CA ALA A 115 5.64 -16.84 -5.58
C ALA A 115 5.22 -16.80 -7.06
N GLY A 116 4.72 -15.64 -7.49
CA GLY A 116 4.14 -15.46 -8.83
C GLY A 116 2.63 -15.69 -8.92
N ASP A 117 1.98 -16.20 -7.87
CA ASP A 117 0.52 -16.35 -7.87
C ASP A 117 -0.15 -14.98 -7.97
N ILE A 118 -1.14 -14.88 -8.85
CA ILE A 118 -2.02 -13.74 -8.96
C ILE A 118 -3.10 -13.85 -7.88
N LEU A 119 -3.30 -12.79 -7.13
CA LEU A 119 -4.23 -12.76 -6.01
C LEU A 119 -5.53 -12.04 -6.37
N TYR A 120 -6.63 -12.56 -5.85
CA TYR A 120 -8.00 -12.07 -5.99
C TYR A 120 -8.66 -11.97 -4.62
N ALA A 121 -9.83 -11.31 -4.56
CA ALA A 121 -10.65 -11.30 -3.35
C ALA A 121 -11.28 -12.68 -3.12
N GLY A 122 -11.12 -13.23 -1.92
CA GLY A 122 -11.70 -14.52 -1.54
C GLY A 122 -13.19 -14.43 -1.21
N ALA A 123 -13.89 -15.56 -1.19
CA ALA A 123 -15.34 -15.64 -0.99
C ALA A 123 -15.82 -15.02 0.35
N SER A 124 -15.02 -15.15 1.40
CA SER A 124 -15.33 -14.60 2.73
C SER A 124 -14.49 -13.34 3.07
N GLY A 125 -13.92 -12.69 2.06
CA GLY A 125 -12.85 -11.72 2.23
C GLY A 125 -11.48 -12.42 2.28
N GLY A 126 -10.41 -11.65 2.53
CA GLY A 126 -9.05 -12.16 2.40
C GLY A 126 -8.66 -12.39 0.94
N LEU A 127 -7.56 -13.10 0.73
CA LEU A 127 -6.96 -13.33 -0.58
C LEU A 127 -7.14 -14.78 -1.04
N THR A 128 -7.22 -14.97 -2.34
CA THR A 128 -7.23 -16.29 -3.00
C THR A 128 -6.43 -16.23 -4.31
N ALA A 129 -5.80 -17.33 -4.70
CA ALA A 129 -5.18 -17.49 -6.01
C ALA A 129 -6.18 -17.99 -7.07
N THR A 130 -7.38 -18.35 -6.66
CA THR A 130 -8.44 -18.79 -7.58
C THR A 130 -9.12 -17.55 -8.15
N GLN A 131 -9.06 -17.41 -9.49
CA GLN A 131 -9.73 -16.32 -10.18
C GLN A 131 -11.25 -16.43 -10.00
N ASP A 132 -11.86 -15.35 -9.55
CA ASP A 132 -13.31 -15.17 -9.48
C ASP A 132 -13.70 -13.86 -10.21
N VAL A 133 -14.98 -13.46 -10.16
CA VAL A 133 -15.51 -12.25 -10.83
C VAL A 133 -14.85 -10.96 -10.39
N GLY A 134 -14.21 -10.93 -9.22
CA GLY A 134 -13.39 -9.82 -8.76
C GLY A 134 -12.08 -9.67 -9.55
N GLY A 135 -11.64 -8.45 -9.79
CA GLY A 135 -10.37 -8.18 -10.45
C GLY A 135 -9.15 -8.62 -9.63
N ALA A 136 -8.03 -8.83 -10.29
CA ALA A 136 -6.75 -9.09 -9.62
C ALA A 136 -6.36 -7.92 -8.72
N VAL A 137 -5.82 -8.22 -7.55
CA VAL A 137 -5.41 -7.24 -6.55
C VAL A 137 -3.90 -7.13 -6.38
N GLY A 138 -3.17 -8.14 -6.83
CA GLY A 138 -1.71 -8.16 -6.74
C GLY A 138 -1.11 -9.49 -7.11
N VAL A 139 0.21 -9.60 -6.92
CA VAL A 139 1.01 -10.80 -7.17
C VAL A 139 1.86 -11.11 -5.94
N VAL A 140 1.94 -12.38 -5.56
CA VAL A 140 2.83 -12.82 -4.48
C VAL A 140 4.28 -12.71 -4.96
N ALA A 141 5.07 -11.86 -4.31
CA ALA A 141 6.49 -11.73 -4.59
C ALA A 141 7.33 -12.64 -3.67
N HIS A 142 6.90 -12.81 -2.42
CA HIS A 142 7.55 -13.70 -1.47
C HIS A 142 6.48 -14.47 -0.67
N ALA A 143 6.48 -15.79 -0.79
CA ALA A 143 5.56 -16.68 -0.09
C ALA A 143 6.14 -17.08 1.27
N ALA A 144 5.62 -16.50 2.37
CA ALA A 144 6.06 -16.73 3.73
C ALA A 144 4.99 -16.28 4.74
N GLU A 145 5.16 -16.60 6.03
CA GLU A 145 4.32 -16.05 7.11
C GLU A 145 4.42 -14.52 7.22
N GLN A 146 5.58 -13.96 6.88
CA GLN A 146 5.83 -12.53 6.71
C GLN A 146 6.21 -12.28 5.26
N GLY A 147 5.27 -12.55 4.37
CA GLY A 147 5.48 -12.47 2.94
C GLY A 147 5.29 -11.07 2.39
N LEU A 148 5.40 -11.00 1.07
CA LEU A 148 5.40 -9.77 0.31
C LEU A 148 4.48 -9.90 -0.91
N ILE A 149 3.63 -8.89 -1.08
CA ILE A 149 2.71 -8.78 -2.21
C ILE A 149 3.05 -7.51 -2.99
N ILE A 150 3.18 -7.63 -4.31
CA ILE A 150 3.15 -6.49 -5.22
C ILE A 150 1.68 -6.18 -5.47
N VAL A 151 1.22 -5.06 -4.91
CA VAL A 151 -0.16 -4.61 -5.06
C VAL A 151 -0.30 -3.87 -6.38
N GLU A 152 -1.24 -4.29 -7.17
CA GLU A 152 -1.65 -3.61 -8.39
C GLU A 152 -3.16 -3.84 -8.57
N ALA A 153 -3.97 -3.10 -7.82
CA ALA A 153 -5.41 -3.19 -7.91
C ALA A 153 -5.87 -2.70 -9.29
N LYS A 154 -6.12 -3.63 -10.20
CA LYS A 154 -6.73 -3.33 -11.49
C LYS A 154 -8.19 -3.74 -11.41
N GLY A 155 -9.07 -2.74 -11.54
CA GLY A 155 -10.51 -2.98 -11.61
C GLY A 155 -10.87 -4.03 -12.66
N ASN A 156 -11.98 -4.69 -12.43
CA ASN A 156 -12.58 -5.71 -13.29
C ASN A 156 -12.39 -5.42 -14.78
N GLY A 157 -11.50 -6.10 -15.46
CA GLY A 157 -11.55 -6.12 -16.91
C GLY A 157 -10.26 -6.20 -17.72
N THR A 158 -9.06 -6.04 -17.18
CA THR A 158 -7.91 -5.86 -18.08
C THR A 158 -6.94 -7.05 -18.16
N TRP A 159 -6.83 -7.88 -17.14
CA TRP A 159 -5.92 -9.05 -17.18
C TRP A 159 -6.54 -10.31 -17.80
N GLY A 160 -7.84 -10.49 -17.63
CA GLY A 160 -8.56 -11.63 -18.24
C GLY A 160 -8.74 -11.50 -19.74
N ALA A 161 -8.89 -10.27 -20.25
CA ALA A 161 -9.09 -10.02 -21.67
C ALA A 161 -7.83 -10.25 -22.53
N LEU A 162 -6.63 -10.10 -21.96
CA LEU A 162 -5.37 -10.35 -22.68
C LEU A 162 -5.09 -11.83 -22.89
N LYS A 163 -5.60 -12.73 -22.04
CA LYS A 163 -5.47 -14.19 -22.25
C LYS A 163 -6.49 -14.77 -23.24
N ALA A 164 -7.66 -14.12 -23.39
CA ALA A 164 -8.69 -14.58 -24.31
C ALA A 164 -8.43 -14.19 -25.78
N GLY A 165 -7.51 -13.27 -26.05
CA GLY A 165 -7.15 -12.82 -27.40
C GLY A 165 -5.96 -13.53 -28.03
N LEU A 166 -5.40 -14.57 -27.41
CA LEU A 166 -4.24 -15.34 -27.89
C LEU A 166 -4.57 -16.85 -28.04
N ALA A 167 -5.82 -17.18 -28.25
CA ALA A 167 -6.22 -18.54 -28.63
C ALA A 167 -6.63 -18.58 -30.10
#